data_1a652a57014fe53148e7ef912a559b36
#
_entry.id   1a652a57014fe53148e7ef912a559b36
#
_cell.length_a   1.000
_cell.length_b   1.000
_cell.length_c   1.000
_cell.angle_alpha   90.00
_cell.angle_beta   90.00
_cell.angle_gamma   90.00
#
_symmetry.space_group_name_H-M   'P 1'
#
loop_
_entity.id
_entity.type
_entity.pdbx_description
1 polymer ?
#
loop_
_entity_poly.entity_id
_entity_poly.type
_entity_poly.pdbx_seq_one_letter_code
_entity_poly.pdbx_strand_id
1 'polypeptide(L)'
;MVTTYEAGNYDVVVVGAGHAGSEAALASARMCAKTLLLTMNLEMVAFMPCNPSVGGPAKGVVVREIDALGGEMGRNIDKTYIQMRMLNTGKGPAVRALRAQADKHLYAQEMKKTIEKQENLDLRQGIAEELIVEDGVCKGVITNTGAIYRSKAVVLTAGTSSRGQIIIGELKYSSGANNSQPSIKLSENLLELGFELARFKTGTPPRIKGSSIDYSKTEIQPGDDTPNLFSFTSKDEDYRYDQIPCWLTYTNEGTHETIRENLHRAPMFTGIVEGVGARYCPSIEDKIVRFSDKPRHQIFLEPEGENTEEVYIQGLSTSLPEDVQIKMIRSVEGLENAEMMRTGYAIEYDVVVPHQLKNTFETKLIQNLFTAGQMNGTSGYEEAAGQGLYAGINAVRKIRGEEPFILGRSDAYIGVLVDDLVTKGTTEPYRLLTSRAEYRLLLRHDNADLRLTEKGRELGLIDDERYAEFQAKQEAIEAEIKRMQSIRLKPTAELQAFLAEKGSAELKDGILLSDLLKRPELSYDELVGFAGETVEVSREVKEQVEISIKYEGYIAKAIEKVEKLKRMEAKSIPANIDYDAINGLATEARQRLKLIQPETIAQASRISGVNPADVSILMVYIEQGKIAKVQE
;
A
#
# COMPACT_ATOMS: atom_id res chain seq x y z
N MET A 1 -11.09 28.93 -26.82
CA MET A 1 -11.20 28.66 -25.37
C MET A 1 -12.59 28.08 -25.14
N VAL A 2 -12.70 27.03 -24.32
CA VAL A 2 -14.01 26.47 -23.92
C VAL A 2 -14.66 27.46 -22.95
N THR A 3 -15.98 27.69 -23.10
CA THR A 3 -16.71 28.58 -22.19
C THR A 3 -16.84 27.90 -20.82
N THR A 4 -16.44 28.58 -19.76
CA THR A 4 -16.53 28.08 -18.39
C THR A 4 -17.90 28.38 -17.77
N TYR A 5 -18.34 27.50 -16.86
CA TYR A 5 -19.59 27.65 -16.12
C TYR A 5 -19.49 27.02 -14.73
N GLU A 6 -20.21 27.57 -13.75
CA GLU A 6 -20.29 27.01 -12.39
C GLU A 6 -21.08 25.70 -12.40
N ALA A 7 -20.43 24.60 -12.04
CA ALA A 7 -21.00 23.25 -12.09
C ALA A 7 -21.36 22.69 -10.71
N GLY A 8 -20.78 23.21 -9.63
CA GLY A 8 -21.11 22.78 -8.28
C GLY A 8 -20.15 23.26 -7.20
N ASN A 9 -20.60 23.14 -5.95
CA ASN A 9 -19.84 23.47 -4.76
C ASN A 9 -19.78 22.26 -3.83
N TYR A 10 -18.57 21.94 -3.39
CA TYR A 10 -18.26 20.77 -2.55
C TYR A 10 -17.36 21.17 -1.37
N ASP A 11 -17.29 20.31 -0.36
CA ASP A 11 -16.27 20.43 0.68
C ASP A 11 -14.93 19.91 0.18
N VAL A 12 -14.94 18.75 -0.48
CA VAL A 12 -13.75 18.10 -1.05
C VAL A 12 -14.00 17.69 -2.50
N VAL A 13 -13.08 18.00 -3.38
CA VAL A 13 -13.03 17.45 -4.75
C VAL A 13 -11.84 16.51 -4.85
N VAL A 14 -12.08 15.26 -5.26
CA VAL A 14 -11.06 14.24 -5.52
C VAL A 14 -10.93 14.06 -7.03
N VAL A 15 -9.72 14.17 -7.55
CA VAL A 15 -9.43 14.03 -8.98
C VAL A 15 -8.75 12.69 -9.25
N GLY A 16 -9.41 11.82 -10.02
CA GLY A 16 -8.97 10.48 -10.33
C GLY A 16 -9.65 9.42 -9.44
N ALA A 17 -10.30 8.43 -10.03
CA ALA A 17 -11.00 7.37 -9.31
C ALA A 17 -10.22 6.03 -9.33
N GLY A 18 -8.89 6.05 -9.30
CA GLY A 18 -8.05 4.90 -9.01
C GLY A 18 -8.16 4.49 -7.53
N HIS A 19 -7.30 3.58 -7.08
CA HIS A 19 -7.33 3.10 -5.68
C HIS A 19 -7.19 4.23 -4.65
N ALA A 20 -6.33 5.21 -4.91
CA ALA A 20 -6.15 6.37 -4.03
C ALA A 20 -7.41 7.25 -3.99
N GLY A 21 -7.94 7.59 -5.16
CA GLY A 21 -9.09 8.48 -5.24
C GLY A 21 -10.37 7.86 -4.70
N SER A 22 -10.59 6.56 -4.91
CA SER A 22 -11.72 5.83 -4.35
C SER A 22 -11.71 5.87 -2.83
N GLU A 23 -10.57 5.57 -2.20
CA GLU A 23 -10.44 5.62 -0.74
C GLU A 23 -10.52 7.04 -0.18
N ALA A 24 -9.92 8.04 -0.85
CA ALA A 24 -9.99 9.44 -0.43
C ALA A 24 -11.43 9.96 -0.46
N ALA A 25 -12.17 9.66 -1.53
CA ALA A 25 -13.55 10.10 -1.70
C ALA A 25 -14.50 9.42 -0.69
N LEU A 26 -14.37 8.10 -0.51
CA LEU A 26 -15.15 7.36 0.47
C LEU A 26 -14.89 7.84 1.90
N ALA A 27 -13.61 8.05 2.27
CA ALA A 27 -13.27 8.58 3.59
C ALA A 27 -13.87 9.96 3.82
N SER A 28 -13.70 10.87 2.87
CA SER A 28 -14.24 12.23 2.97
C SER A 28 -15.77 12.24 3.12
N ALA A 29 -16.46 11.44 2.31
CA ALA A 29 -17.93 11.35 2.35
C ALA A 29 -18.45 10.69 3.64
N ARG A 30 -17.78 9.62 4.11
CA ARG A 30 -18.10 8.93 5.37
C ARG A 30 -17.87 9.81 6.59
N MET A 31 -16.93 10.75 6.51
CA MET A 31 -16.76 11.83 7.49
C MET A 31 -17.77 12.98 7.27
N CYS A 32 -18.86 12.76 6.53
CA CYS A 32 -19.93 13.74 6.28
C CYS A 32 -19.47 15.02 5.56
N ALA A 33 -18.43 14.97 4.75
CA ALA A 33 -18.06 16.06 3.85
C ALA A 33 -18.72 15.85 2.48
N LYS A 34 -19.35 16.89 1.94
CA LYS A 34 -19.92 16.86 0.59
C LYS A 34 -18.78 16.72 -0.42
N THR A 35 -18.66 15.57 -1.04
CA THR A 35 -17.50 15.16 -1.83
C THR A 35 -17.88 14.93 -3.30
N LEU A 36 -17.03 15.39 -4.21
CA LEU A 36 -17.07 15.06 -5.63
C LEU A 36 -15.86 14.19 -5.98
N LEU A 37 -16.10 13.05 -6.63
CA LEU A 37 -15.07 12.23 -7.26
C LEU A 37 -15.15 12.40 -8.77
N LEU A 38 -14.11 12.99 -9.37
CA LEU A 38 -13.96 13.14 -10.81
C LEU A 38 -13.11 12.02 -11.39
N THR A 39 -13.57 11.39 -12.45
CA THR A 39 -12.80 10.38 -13.20
C THR A 39 -12.91 10.62 -14.69
N MET A 40 -11.86 10.31 -15.43
CA MET A 40 -11.88 10.37 -16.90
C MET A 40 -12.79 9.33 -17.53
N ASN A 41 -12.98 8.20 -16.87
CA ASN A 41 -13.79 7.09 -17.35
C ASN A 41 -14.44 6.35 -16.17
N LEU A 42 -15.77 6.29 -16.16
CA LEU A 42 -16.56 5.61 -15.12
C LEU A 42 -16.34 4.09 -15.08
N GLU A 43 -15.90 3.49 -16.19
CA GLU A 43 -15.62 2.04 -16.29
C GLU A 43 -14.24 1.68 -15.71
N MET A 44 -13.44 2.67 -15.34
CA MET A 44 -12.07 2.49 -14.81
C MET A 44 -11.94 2.84 -13.32
N VAL A 45 -13.04 2.91 -12.58
CA VAL A 45 -13.02 3.10 -11.12
C VAL A 45 -12.28 1.93 -10.47
N ALA A 46 -11.26 2.22 -9.67
CA ALA A 46 -10.39 1.23 -9.01
C ALA A 46 -9.88 0.12 -9.94
N PHE A 47 -9.69 0.42 -11.22
CA PHE A 47 -9.22 -0.54 -12.21
C PHE A 47 -7.78 -0.99 -11.93
N MET A 48 -7.49 -2.26 -12.23
CA MET A 48 -6.17 -2.87 -12.06
C MET A 48 -5.48 -3.05 -13.43
N PRO A 49 -4.74 -2.05 -13.94
CA PRO A 49 -4.12 -2.15 -15.27
C PRO A 49 -2.90 -3.08 -15.31
N CYS A 50 -2.35 -3.45 -14.17
CA CYS A 50 -1.21 -4.33 -14.04
C CYS A 50 -1.63 -5.65 -13.37
N ASN A 51 -0.96 -6.10 -12.33
CA ASN A 51 -1.23 -7.34 -11.62
C ASN A 51 -2.67 -7.39 -11.08
N PRO A 52 -3.49 -8.42 -11.38
CA PRO A 52 -4.84 -8.57 -10.86
C PRO A 52 -4.83 -9.16 -9.44
N SER A 53 -4.11 -8.54 -8.52
CA SER A 53 -3.98 -9.02 -7.15
C SER A 53 -3.87 -7.91 -6.12
N VAL A 54 -4.29 -8.21 -4.90
CA VAL A 54 -4.22 -7.34 -3.72
C VAL A 54 -3.45 -8.07 -2.62
N GLY A 55 -2.57 -7.35 -1.91
CA GLY A 55 -1.84 -7.88 -0.76
C GLY A 55 -0.44 -8.39 -1.08
N GLY A 56 -0.01 -9.37 -0.29
CA GLY A 56 1.37 -9.85 -0.25
C GLY A 56 2.20 -9.19 0.85
N PRO A 57 3.50 -9.52 0.97
CA PRO A 57 4.36 -9.03 2.05
C PRO A 57 4.35 -7.51 2.18
N ALA A 58 4.20 -7.00 3.39
CA ALA A 58 3.93 -5.61 3.76
C ALA A 58 2.59 -5.06 3.24
N LYS A 59 2.24 -5.30 1.98
CA LYS A 59 1.04 -4.77 1.34
C LYS A 59 -0.25 -5.32 1.93
N GLY A 60 -0.29 -6.62 2.25
CA GLY A 60 -1.42 -7.24 2.95
C GLY A 60 -1.68 -6.63 4.33
N VAL A 61 -0.62 -6.15 5.01
CA VAL A 61 -0.76 -5.38 6.25
C VAL A 61 -1.44 -4.05 5.98
N VAL A 62 -1.03 -3.33 4.94
CA VAL A 62 -1.65 -2.04 4.57
C VAL A 62 -3.13 -2.20 4.26
N VAL A 63 -3.53 -3.25 3.54
CA VAL A 63 -4.96 -3.51 3.26
C VAL A 63 -5.75 -3.70 4.55
N ARG A 64 -5.20 -4.47 5.50
CA ARG A 64 -5.79 -4.64 6.82
C ARG A 64 -5.84 -3.34 7.63
N GLU A 65 -4.83 -2.48 7.50
CA GLU A 65 -4.81 -1.15 8.14
C GLU A 65 -5.85 -0.21 7.53
N ILE A 66 -6.00 -0.23 6.20
CA ILE A 66 -7.07 0.50 5.50
C ILE A 66 -8.44 0.05 6.01
N ASP A 67 -8.66 -1.26 6.09
CA ASP A 67 -9.92 -1.80 6.61
C ASP A 67 -10.16 -1.41 8.06
N ALA A 68 -9.16 -1.56 8.93
CA ALA A 68 -9.25 -1.20 10.36
C ALA A 68 -9.61 0.27 10.59
N LEU A 69 -9.19 1.17 9.70
CA LEU A 69 -9.55 2.59 9.71
C LEU A 69 -10.93 2.89 9.08
N GLY A 70 -11.59 1.91 8.50
CA GLY A 70 -12.89 2.08 7.85
C GLY A 70 -12.85 2.31 6.34
N GLY A 71 -11.71 2.00 5.68
CA GLY A 71 -11.58 2.02 4.22
C GLY A 71 -12.26 0.82 3.54
N GLU A 72 -12.22 0.76 2.22
CA GLU A 72 -13.03 -0.16 1.41
C GLU A 72 -12.25 -1.30 0.74
N MET A 73 -10.95 -1.13 0.48
CA MET A 73 -10.16 -2.09 -0.31
C MET A 73 -10.26 -3.54 0.22
N GLY A 74 -10.20 -3.73 1.55
CA GLY A 74 -10.32 -5.04 2.17
C GLY A 74 -11.69 -5.68 1.94
N ARG A 75 -12.77 -4.94 2.13
CA ARG A 75 -14.14 -5.39 1.88
C ARG A 75 -14.39 -5.69 0.41
N ASN A 76 -13.85 -4.84 -0.46
CA ASN A 76 -14.05 -4.97 -1.90
C ASN A 76 -13.34 -6.21 -2.45
N ILE A 77 -12.10 -6.49 -2.01
CA ILE A 77 -11.38 -7.68 -2.47
C ILE A 77 -12.00 -8.96 -1.90
N ASP A 78 -12.51 -8.96 -0.67
CA ASP A 78 -13.16 -10.14 -0.08
C ASP A 78 -14.42 -10.57 -0.85
N LYS A 79 -15.10 -9.64 -1.52
CA LYS A 79 -16.26 -9.93 -2.39
C LYS A 79 -15.89 -10.36 -3.80
N THR A 80 -14.65 -10.13 -4.24
CA THR A 80 -14.29 -10.18 -5.67
C THR A 80 -13.03 -10.99 -5.96
N TYR A 81 -12.46 -11.65 -4.96
CA TYR A 81 -11.31 -12.52 -5.17
C TYR A 81 -11.71 -13.84 -5.86
N ILE A 82 -10.78 -14.39 -6.62
CA ILE A 82 -10.88 -15.72 -7.22
C ILE A 82 -9.94 -16.72 -6.54
N GLN A 83 -8.93 -16.23 -5.82
CA GLN A 83 -8.03 -17.03 -5.00
C GLN A 83 -7.55 -16.21 -3.80
N MET A 84 -7.44 -16.87 -2.64
CA MET A 84 -6.89 -16.31 -1.41
C MET A 84 -5.75 -17.19 -0.90
N ARG A 85 -4.65 -16.56 -0.46
CA ARG A 85 -3.48 -17.28 0.02
C ARG A 85 -2.75 -16.53 1.14
N MET A 86 -2.42 -17.23 2.22
CA MET A 86 -1.52 -16.74 3.25
C MET A 86 -0.07 -17.01 2.85
N LEU A 87 0.72 -15.97 2.76
CA LEU A 87 2.15 -16.05 2.43
C LEU A 87 3.01 -16.08 3.69
N ASN A 88 4.20 -16.67 3.56
CA ASN A 88 5.19 -16.76 4.64
C ASN A 88 4.70 -17.51 5.90
N THR A 89 3.84 -18.49 5.77
CA THR A 89 3.29 -19.29 6.87
C THR A 89 4.37 -20.02 7.69
N GLY A 90 5.45 -20.47 7.04
CA GLY A 90 6.62 -21.07 7.70
C GLY A 90 7.56 -20.08 8.40
N LYS A 91 7.26 -18.77 8.37
CA LYS A 91 8.00 -17.71 9.06
C LYS A 91 7.19 -17.19 10.24
N GLY A 92 7.83 -16.43 11.12
CA GLY A 92 7.12 -15.83 12.26
C GLY A 92 6.03 -14.81 11.85
N PRO A 93 5.12 -14.45 12.78
CA PRO A 93 3.93 -13.64 12.50
C PRO A 93 4.24 -12.25 11.93
N ALA A 94 5.43 -11.72 12.19
CA ALA A 94 5.86 -10.40 11.73
C ALA A 94 5.96 -10.22 10.20
N VAL A 95 5.92 -11.32 9.43
CA VAL A 95 6.04 -11.28 7.96
C VAL A 95 4.97 -12.09 7.23
N ARG A 96 4.04 -12.71 7.95
CA ARG A 96 2.85 -13.31 7.34
C ARG A 96 2.02 -12.25 6.66
N ALA A 97 1.45 -12.56 5.51
CA ALA A 97 0.63 -11.62 4.77
C ALA A 97 -0.35 -12.33 3.84
N LEU A 98 -1.58 -11.84 3.80
CA LEU A 98 -2.59 -12.28 2.83
C LEU A 98 -2.28 -11.74 1.44
N ARG A 99 -2.59 -12.56 0.44
CA ARG A 99 -2.62 -12.18 -0.97
C ARG A 99 -3.86 -12.76 -1.63
N ALA A 100 -4.63 -11.93 -2.28
CA ALA A 100 -5.77 -12.31 -3.08
C ALA A 100 -5.51 -12.09 -4.57
N GLN A 101 -5.87 -13.07 -5.39
CA GLN A 101 -6.04 -12.90 -6.81
C GLN A 101 -7.44 -12.35 -7.06
N ALA A 102 -7.56 -11.25 -7.78
CA ALA A 102 -8.84 -10.59 -8.04
C ALA A 102 -9.44 -11.01 -9.39
N ASP A 103 -10.77 -11.09 -9.45
CA ASP A 103 -11.47 -10.78 -10.69
C ASP A 103 -11.44 -9.27 -10.86
N LYS A 104 -10.54 -8.76 -11.71
CA LYS A 104 -10.28 -7.32 -11.81
C LYS A 104 -11.48 -6.51 -12.32
N HIS A 105 -12.33 -7.11 -13.14
CA HIS A 105 -13.51 -6.44 -13.66
C HIS A 105 -14.61 -6.36 -12.58
N LEU A 106 -14.83 -7.47 -11.89
CA LEU A 106 -15.77 -7.50 -10.76
C LEU A 106 -15.31 -6.59 -9.62
N TYR A 107 -14.00 -6.53 -9.35
CA TYR A 107 -13.42 -5.62 -8.35
C TYR A 107 -13.74 -4.15 -8.68
N ALA A 108 -13.54 -3.73 -9.93
CA ALA A 108 -13.85 -2.37 -10.39
C ALA A 108 -15.36 -2.08 -10.31
N GLN A 109 -16.20 -3.03 -10.75
CA GLN A 109 -17.66 -2.88 -10.69
C GLN A 109 -18.20 -2.76 -9.26
N GLU A 110 -17.70 -3.59 -8.33
CA GLU A 110 -18.15 -3.55 -6.93
C GLU A 110 -17.69 -2.26 -6.24
N MET A 111 -16.46 -1.78 -6.50
CA MET A 111 -16.01 -0.49 -5.98
C MET A 111 -16.85 0.67 -6.54
N LYS A 112 -17.11 0.68 -7.84
CA LYS A 112 -17.99 1.69 -8.46
C LYS A 112 -19.38 1.71 -7.82
N LYS A 113 -19.98 0.55 -7.62
CA LYS A 113 -21.27 0.40 -6.95
C LYS A 113 -21.26 0.93 -5.52
N THR A 114 -20.18 0.67 -4.77
CA THR A 114 -20.01 1.21 -3.42
C THR A 114 -19.95 2.73 -3.43
N ILE A 115 -19.17 3.32 -4.35
CA ILE A 115 -19.04 4.77 -4.51
C ILE A 115 -20.37 5.41 -4.90
N GLU A 116 -21.09 4.84 -5.87
CA GLU A 116 -22.39 5.35 -6.34
C GLU A 116 -23.48 5.35 -5.25
N LYS A 117 -23.38 4.44 -4.28
CA LYS A 117 -24.32 4.32 -3.17
C LYS A 117 -23.93 5.12 -1.92
N GLN A 118 -22.69 5.62 -1.88
CA GLN A 118 -22.18 6.34 -0.73
C GLN A 118 -22.89 7.70 -0.59
N GLU A 119 -23.51 7.94 0.56
CA GLU A 119 -24.05 9.25 0.90
C GLU A 119 -22.95 10.32 0.91
N ASN A 120 -23.30 11.55 0.59
CA ASN A 120 -22.41 12.71 0.47
C ASN A 120 -21.33 12.58 -0.62
N LEU A 121 -21.44 11.64 -1.54
CA LEU A 121 -20.49 11.40 -2.62
C LEU A 121 -21.15 11.45 -3.99
N ASP A 122 -20.72 12.40 -4.81
CA ASP A 122 -21.08 12.46 -6.22
C ASP A 122 -19.92 11.90 -7.06
N LEU A 123 -20.22 10.94 -7.95
CA LEU A 123 -19.28 10.41 -8.95
C LEU A 123 -19.59 11.03 -10.31
N ARG A 124 -18.59 11.67 -10.94
CA ARG A 124 -18.76 12.29 -12.26
C ARG A 124 -17.62 11.99 -13.21
N GLN A 125 -17.96 11.83 -14.48
CA GLN A 125 -16.97 11.78 -15.55
C GLN A 125 -16.54 13.19 -15.94
N GLY A 126 -15.23 13.42 -15.97
CA GLY A 126 -14.62 14.68 -16.37
C GLY A 126 -13.11 14.62 -16.21
N ILE A 127 -12.38 15.42 -16.99
CA ILE A 127 -10.93 15.54 -16.91
C ILE A 127 -10.63 16.89 -16.28
N ALA A 128 -10.07 16.88 -15.07
CA ALA A 128 -9.54 18.09 -14.45
C ALA A 128 -8.28 18.55 -15.22
N GLU A 129 -8.29 19.78 -15.69
CA GLU A 129 -7.18 20.38 -16.46
C GLU A 129 -6.46 21.48 -15.70
N GLU A 130 -7.17 22.18 -14.81
CA GLU A 130 -6.68 23.36 -14.12
C GLU A 130 -7.15 23.40 -12.66
N LEU A 131 -6.28 23.84 -11.77
CA LEU A 131 -6.58 24.12 -10.38
C LEU A 131 -6.98 25.57 -10.22
N ILE A 132 -8.01 25.85 -9.44
CA ILE A 132 -8.38 27.21 -9.05
C ILE A 132 -7.58 27.55 -7.79
N VAL A 133 -6.63 28.46 -7.90
CA VAL A 133 -5.79 28.92 -6.79
C VAL A 133 -5.97 30.40 -6.59
N GLU A 134 -6.39 30.79 -5.39
CA GLU A 134 -6.59 32.18 -5.00
C GLU A 134 -5.79 32.43 -3.71
N ASP A 135 -4.90 33.42 -3.72
CA ASP A 135 -4.04 33.80 -2.58
C ASP A 135 -3.28 32.59 -1.95
N GLY A 136 -2.77 31.70 -2.79
CA GLY A 136 -2.03 30.50 -2.35
C GLY A 136 -2.91 29.37 -1.76
N VAL A 137 -4.22 29.46 -1.93
CA VAL A 137 -5.20 28.45 -1.43
C VAL A 137 -5.93 27.84 -2.61
N CYS A 138 -5.98 26.50 -2.65
CA CYS A 138 -6.76 25.77 -3.66
C CYS A 138 -8.25 25.90 -3.36
N LYS A 139 -9.04 26.30 -4.37
CA LYS A 139 -10.49 26.58 -4.29
C LYS A 139 -11.33 25.70 -5.22
N GLY A 140 -10.74 24.75 -5.90
CA GLY A 140 -11.44 23.87 -6.81
C GLY A 140 -10.67 23.50 -8.07
N VAL A 141 -11.41 22.99 -9.04
CA VAL A 141 -10.86 22.55 -10.34
C VAL A 141 -11.73 23.01 -11.50
N ILE A 142 -11.11 23.13 -12.67
CA ILE A 142 -11.78 23.35 -13.95
C ILE A 142 -11.54 22.11 -14.82
N THR A 143 -12.61 21.62 -15.44
CA THR A 143 -12.52 20.46 -16.33
C THR A 143 -12.32 20.88 -17.79
N ASN A 144 -11.93 19.92 -18.63
CA ASN A 144 -11.79 20.07 -20.08
C ASN A 144 -13.04 20.57 -20.80
N THR A 145 -14.22 20.39 -20.20
CA THR A 145 -15.51 20.89 -20.73
C THR A 145 -15.89 22.27 -20.21
N GLY A 146 -15.03 22.91 -19.41
CA GLY A 146 -15.24 24.22 -18.83
C GLY A 146 -16.08 24.21 -17.53
N ALA A 147 -16.40 23.03 -16.99
CA ALA A 147 -17.11 22.94 -15.72
C ALA A 147 -16.19 23.35 -14.55
N ILE A 148 -16.65 24.33 -13.77
CA ILE A 148 -15.99 24.82 -12.55
C ILE A 148 -16.60 24.10 -11.35
N TYR A 149 -15.82 23.31 -10.66
CA TYR A 149 -16.18 22.70 -9.38
C TYR A 149 -15.40 23.39 -8.26
N ARG A 150 -16.10 24.22 -7.50
CA ARG A 150 -15.51 24.89 -6.34
C ARG A 150 -15.48 23.95 -5.14
N SER A 151 -14.43 24.05 -4.35
CA SER A 151 -14.27 23.26 -3.13
C SER A 151 -13.41 23.95 -2.09
N LYS A 152 -13.52 23.47 -0.84
CA LYS A 152 -12.67 23.91 0.27
C LYS A 152 -11.31 23.21 0.25
N ALA A 153 -11.22 21.99 -0.29
CA ALA A 153 -9.99 21.25 -0.50
C ALA A 153 -10.06 20.39 -1.76
N VAL A 154 -8.90 20.10 -2.35
CA VAL A 154 -8.73 19.21 -3.51
C VAL A 154 -7.72 18.13 -3.17
N VAL A 155 -8.02 16.88 -3.55
CA VAL A 155 -7.11 15.73 -3.47
C VAL A 155 -6.81 15.23 -4.88
N LEU A 156 -5.54 15.35 -5.31
CA LEU A 156 -5.09 14.89 -6.62
C LEU A 156 -4.59 13.44 -6.56
N THR A 157 -5.17 12.58 -7.39
CA THR A 157 -4.83 11.14 -7.46
C THR A 157 -4.77 10.64 -8.90
N ALA A 158 -4.26 11.46 -9.82
CA ALA A 158 -4.28 11.20 -11.27
C ALA A 158 -3.41 9.99 -11.72
N GLY A 159 -2.53 9.49 -10.86
CA GLY A 159 -1.77 8.26 -11.09
C GLY A 159 -0.93 8.25 -12.37
N THR A 160 -0.89 7.12 -13.06
CA THR A 160 -0.14 6.93 -14.31
C THR A 160 -0.71 7.69 -15.50
N SER A 161 -1.87 8.33 -15.35
CA SER A 161 -2.44 9.19 -16.41
C SER A 161 -1.74 10.55 -16.52
N SER A 162 -1.02 10.99 -15.46
CA SER A 162 -0.33 12.30 -15.42
C SER A 162 0.74 12.37 -16.50
N ARG A 163 0.46 13.07 -17.58
CA ARG A 163 1.27 13.14 -18.81
C ARG A 163 1.76 11.75 -19.26
N GLY A 164 0.84 10.77 -19.20
CA GLY A 164 1.11 9.38 -19.49
C GLY A 164 1.60 9.13 -20.90
N GLN A 165 2.62 8.24 -21.05
CA GLN A 165 3.14 7.81 -22.36
C GLN A 165 3.40 6.30 -22.32
N ILE A 166 2.81 5.58 -23.26
CA ILE A 166 3.06 4.15 -23.47
C ILE A 166 4.22 3.95 -24.43
N ILE A 167 5.06 2.97 -24.12
CA ILE A 167 6.27 2.63 -24.89
C ILE A 167 6.29 1.11 -25.15
N ILE A 168 6.41 0.74 -26.43
CA ILE A 168 6.51 -0.66 -26.92
C ILE A 168 7.58 -0.67 -28.03
N GLY A 169 8.76 -1.21 -27.77
CA GLY A 169 9.87 -1.14 -28.70
C GLY A 169 10.14 0.31 -29.12
N GLU A 170 10.13 0.55 -30.40
CA GLU A 170 10.38 1.86 -31.01
C GLU A 170 9.15 2.82 -30.95
N LEU A 171 7.97 2.29 -30.56
CA LEU A 171 6.73 3.05 -30.50
C LEU A 171 6.62 3.78 -29.15
N LYS A 172 6.42 5.11 -29.18
CA LYS A 172 6.10 5.95 -28.02
C LYS A 172 4.92 6.85 -28.35
N TYR A 173 3.87 6.82 -27.54
CA TYR A 173 2.67 7.64 -27.76
C TYR A 173 2.00 8.05 -26.46
N SER A 174 1.29 9.19 -26.51
CA SER A 174 0.57 9.74 -25.36
C SER A 174 -0.65 8.90 -25.01
N SER A 175 -0.67 8.30 -23.83
CA SER A 175 -1.75 7.48 -23.32
C SER A 175 -1.60 7.25 -21.81
N GLY A 176 -2.70 7.04 -21.13
CA GLY A 176 -2.71 6.43 -19.79
C GLY A 176 -2.60 4.90 -19.88
N ALA A 177 -2.57 4.24 -18.72
CA ALA A 177 -2.54 2.78 -18.65
C ALA A 177 -3.76 2.16 -19.36
N ASN A 178 -3.56 1.01 -19.97
CA ASN A 178 -4.61 0.29 -20.71
C ASN A 178 -5.23 1.12 -21.85
N ASN A 179 -4.42 1.92 -22.54
CA ASN A 179 -4.83 2.82 -23.62
C ASN A 179 -5.93 3.82 -23.21
N SER A 180 -5.97 4.22 -21.94
CA SER A 180 -6.86 5.28 -21.47
C SER A 180 -6.34 6.66 -21.87
N GLN A 181 -7.20 7.66 -21.74
CA GLN A 181 -6.82 9.04 -22.04
C GLN A 181 -5.79 9.55 -21.04
N PRO A 182 -4.73 10.25 -21.45
CA PRO A 182 -3.77 10.86 -20.53
C PRO A 182 -4.28 12.22 -20.01
N SER A 183 -3.83 12.59 -18.81
CA SER A 183 -4.04 13.92 -18.23
C SER A 183 -2.79 14.77 -18.45
N ILE A 184 -2.78 15.60 -19.49
CA ILE A 184 -1.62 16.39 -19.88
C ILE A 184 -1.65 17.77 -19.23
N LYS A 185 -2.75 18.50 -19.41
CA LYS A 185 -2.86 19.90 -18.96
C LYS A 185 -2.77 20.07 -17.44
N LEU A 186 -3.23 19.08 -16.66
CA LEU A 186 -3.07 19.14 -15.22
C LEU A 186 -1.60 19.13 -14.80
N SER A 187 -0.75 18.34 -15.46
CA SER A 187 0.71 18.35 -15.21
C SER A 187 1.33 19.69 -15.62
N GLU A 188 0.91 20.26 -16.76
CA GLU A 188 1.35 21.60 -17.21
C GLU A 188 0.96 22.67 -16.20
N ASN A 189 -0.29 22.64 -15.72
CA ASN A 189 -0.78 23.58 -14.71
C ASN A 189 -0.02 23.46 -13.37
N LEU A 190 0.33 22.24 -12.93
CA LEU A 190 1.17 22.05 -11.74
C LEU A 190 2.56 22.68 -11.91
N LEU A 191 3.18 22.55 -13.10
CA LEU A 191 4.46 23.21 -13.39
C LEU A 191 4.34 24.73 -13.37
N GLU A 192 3.27 25.29 -13.97
CA GLU A 192 2.99 26.73 -13.95
C GLU A 192 2.78 27.26 -12.53
N LEU A 193 2.17 26.47 -11.66
CA LEU A 193 1.98 26.79 -10.24
C LEU A 193 3.27 26.66 -9.41
N GLY A 194 4.38 26.20 -10.01
CA GLY A 194 5.69 26.12 -9.38
C GLY A 194 6.04 24.78 -8.74
N PHE A 195 5.26 23.71 -8.97
CA PHE A 195 5.61 22.38 -8.50
C PHE A 195 6.78 21.79 -9.27
N GLU A 196 7.66 21.11 -8.55
CA GLU A 196 8.70 20.25 -9.12
C GLU A 196 8.10 18.87 -9.42
N LEU A 197 8.15 18.46 -10.69
CA LEU A 197 7.71 17.16 -11.14
C LEU A 197 8.92 16.31 -11.55
N ALA A 198 8.85 15.02 -11.26
CA ALA A 198 9.81 14.02 -11.73
C ALA A 198 9.12 13.03 -12.68
N ARG A 199 9.90 12.35 -13.52
CA ARG A 199 9.40 11.38 -14.48
C ARG A 199 9.70 9.97 -14.01
N PHE A 200 8.65 9.17 -13.75
CA PHE A 200 8.77 7.78 -13.35
C PHE A 200 8.23 6.84 -14.43
N LYS A 201 8.66 5.58 -14.33
CA LYS A 201 8.28 4.53 -15.26
C LYS A 201 7.83 3.29 -14.50
N THR A 202 6.75 2.67 -14.97
CA THR A 202 6.38 1.30 -14.60
C THR A 202 6.13 0.49 -15.86
N GLY A 203 5.75 -0.79 -15.70
CA GLY A 203 5.48 -1.65 -16.84
C GLY A 203 4.49 -2.75 -16.50
N THR A 204 3.99 -3.40 -17.52
CA THR A 204 3.08 -4.53 -17.40
C THR A 204 3.48 -5.62 -18.40
N PRO A 205 3.32 -6.92 -18.07
CA PRO A 205 3.57 -8.01 -19.01
C PRO A 205 2.45 -8.13 -20.05
N PRO A 206 2.68 -8.93 -21.09
CA PRO A 206 1.62 -9.36 -22.00
C PRO A 206 0.49 -10.12 -21.31
N ARG A 207 -0.67 -10.19 -21.94
CA ARG A 207 -1.75 -11.12 -21.60
C ARG A 207 -1.88 -12.14 -22.72
N ILE A 208 -2.12 -13.38 -22.33
CA ILE A 208 -2.32 -14.50 -23.25
C ILE A 208 -3.68 -15.14 -23.00
N LYS A 209 -4.15 -15.86 -24.02
CA LYS A 209 -5.40 -16.60 -23.95
C LYS A 209 -5.23 -17.88 -23.13
N GLY A 210 -6.05 -18.07 -22.12
CA GLY A 210 -5.97 -19.21 -21.20
C GLY A 210 -6.09 -20.57 -21.90
N SER A 211 -6.99 -20.71 -22.88
CA SER A 211 -7.18 -21.94 -23.67
C SER A 211 -6.00 -22.28 -24.59
N SER A 212 -5.03 -21.38 -24.78
CA SER A 212 -3.81 -21.61 -25.55
C SER A 212 -2.62 -22.10 -24.70
N ILE A 213 -2.80 -22.27 -23.39
CA ILE A 213 -1.78 -22.71 -22.44
C ILE A 213 -1.83 -24.24 -22.28
N ASP A 214 -0.69 -24.88 -22.32
CA ASP A 214 -0.55 -26.29 -21.94
C ASP A 214 -0.26 -26.39 -20.43
N TYR A 215 -1.31 -26.39 -19.62
CA TYR A 215 -1.20 -26.45 -18.16
C TYR A 215 -0.55 -27.74 -17.63
N SER A 216 -0.52 -28.82 -18.44
CA SER A 216 0.12 -30.08 -18.03
C SER A 216 1.64 -29.97 -17.85
N LYS A 217 2.24 -28.93 -18.43
CA LYS A 217 3.67 -28.60 -18.32
C LYS A 217 3.97 -27.57 -17.23
N THR A 218 2.98 -27.16 -16.48
CA THR A 218 3.10 -26.12 -15.45
C THR A 218 2.78 -26.67 -14.07
N GLU A 219 3.24 -26.01 -13.02
CA GLU A 219 2.98 -26.40 -11.63
C GLU A 219 1.78 -25.63 -11.08
N ILE A 220 0.74 -26.35 -10.63
CA ILE A 220 -0.46 -25.75 -10.06
C ILE A 220 -0.16 -25.06 -8.73
N GLN A 221 -0.70 -23.86 -8.54
CA GLN A 221 -0.59 -23.07 -7.32
C GLN A 221 -1.99 -22.79 -6.78
N PRO A 222 -2.55 -23.68 -5.92
CA PRO A 222 -3.90 -23.51 -5.39
C PRO A 222 -3.98 -22.42 -4.34
N GLY A 223 -5.21 -21.96 -4.06
CA GLY A 223 -5.51 -21.16 -2.88
C GLY A 223 -5.45 -21.96 -1.58
N ASP A 224 -5.59 -21.28 -0.45
CA ASP A 224 -5.64 -21.93 0.86
C ASP A 224 -6.99 -22.61 1.08
N ASP A 225 -7.00 -23.74 1.80
CA ASP A 225 -8.23 -24.43 2.23
C ASP A 225 -8.83 -23.81 3.51
N THR A 226 -8.07 -22.97 4.20
CA THR A 226 -8.49 -22.34 5.46
C THR A 226 -8.96 -20.92 5.22
N PRO A 227 -10.12 -20.51 5.72
CA PRO A 227 -10.61 -19.15 5.59
C PRO A 227 -9.63 -18.13 6.15
N ASN A 228 -9.24 -17.17 5.33
CA ASN A 228 -8.48 -15.96 5.69
C ASN A 228 -8.92 -14.84 4.76
N LEU A 229 -9.62 -13.84 5.30
CA LEU A 229 -10.14 -12.71 4.54
C LEU A 229 -9.44 -11.42 4.99
N PHE A 230 -9.51 -10.36 4.17
CA PHE A 230 -8.85 -9.09 4.48
C PHE A 230 -9.62 -8.23 5.47
N SER A 231 -10.94 -8.15 5.32
CA SER A 231 -11.75 -7.31 6.20
C SER A 231 -12.02 -7.99 7.53
N PHE A 232 -11.92 -7.24 8.61
CA PHE A 232 -12.30 -7.69 9.96
C PHE A 232 -13.82 -7.79 10.13
N THR A 233 -14.62 -7.35 9.15
CA THR A 233 -16.08 -7.53 9.13
C THR A 233 -16.52 -8.75 8.34
N SER A 234 -15.65 -9.34 7.55
CA SER A 234 -15.93 -10.57 6.81
C SER A 234 -15.95 -11.78 7.76
N LYS A 235 -16.83 -12.72 7.50
CA LYS A 235 -17.01 -13.94 8.32
C LYS A 235 -16.45 -15.14 7.57
N ASP A 236 -16.19 -16.25 8.28
CA ASP A 236 -15.67 -17.50 7.67
C ASP A 236 -16.63 -18.07 6.62
N GLU A 237 -17.94 -17.81 6.73
CA GLU A 237 -18.96 -18.16 5.74
C GLU A 237 -18.87 -17.37 4.42
N ASP A 238 -18.20 -16.22 4.42
CA ASP A 238 -17.92 -15.44 3.20
C ASP A 238 -16.75 -16.02 2.39
N TYR A 239 -16.07 -17.04 2.93
CA TYR A 239 -14.92 -17.63 2.29
C TYR A 239 -15.32 -18.55 1.14
N ARG A 240 -14.64 -18.35 0.02
CA ARG A 240 -14.89 -19.10 -1.21
C ARG A 240 -13.96 -20.31 -1.30
N TYR A 241 -14.52 -21.51 -1.36
CA TYR A 241 -13.76 -22.77 -1.46
C TYR A 241 -13.51 -23.23 -2.90
N ASP A 242 -14.33 -22.79 -3.88
CA ASP A 242 -14.20 -23.09 -5.31
C ASP A 242 -13.23 -22.12 -6.00
N GLN A 243 -12.02 -22.02 -5.48
CA GLN A 243 -11.02 -21.06 -5.93
C GLN A 243 -10.36 -21.47 -7.25
N ILE A 244 -10.01 -20.46 -8.06
CA ILE A 244 -9.28 -20.65 -9.32
C ILE A 244 -7.78 -20.62 -9.01
N PRO A 245 -6.99 -21.67 -9.37
CA PRO A 245 -5.57 -21.68 -9.13
C PRO A 245 -4.82 -20.73 -10.05
N CYS A 246 -3.61 -20.35 -9.65
CA CYS A 246 -2.58 -19.86 -10.53
C CYS A 246 -1.65 -21.00 -10.93
N TRP A 247 -0.76 -20.79 -11.90
CA TRP A 247 0.23 -21.80 -12.31
C TRP A 247 1.62 -21.19 -12.37
N LEU A 248 2.62 -22.02 -12.12
CA LEU A 248 4.02 -21.64 -12.13
C LEU A 248 4.74 -22.33 -13.29
N THR A 249 5.50 -21.56 -14.03
CA THR A 249 6.47 -22.02 -15.03
C THR A 249 7.74 -21.18 -14.94
N TYR A 250 8.66 -21.33 -15.87
CA TYR A 250 9.97 -20.68 -15.82
C TYR A 250 10.43 -20.23 -17.20
N THR A 251 11.20 -19.15 -17.24
CA THR A 251 12.02 -18.85 -18.41
C THR A 251 13.12 -19.91 -18.58
N ASN A 252 13.68 -20.00 -19.75
CA ASN A 252 14.77 -20.91 -20.09
C ASN A 252 15.82 -20.18 -20.96
N GLU A 253 16.88 -20.90 -21.36
CA GLU A 253 17.94 -20.29 -22.18
C GLU A 253 17.43 -19.72 -23.50
N GLY A 254 16.48 -20.40 -24.18
CA GLY A 254 15.88 -19.89 -25.41
C GLY A 254 15.12 -18.56 -25.18
N THR A 255 14.46 -18.41 -24.02
CA THR A 255 13.83 -17.15 -23.62
C THR A 255 14.89 -16.06 -23.43
N HIS A 256 15.98 -16.39 -22.72
CA HIS A 256 17.05 -15.44 -22.42
C HIS A 256 17.81 -15.02 -23.68
N GLU A 257 18.06 -15.94 -24.60
CA GLU A 257 18.73 -15.69 -25.88
C GLU A 257 17.88 -14.76 -26.75
N THR A 258 16.57 -15.04 -26.88
CA THR A 258 15.62 -14.19 -27.60
C THR A 258 15.67 -12.75 -27.09
N ILE A 259 15.76 -12.56 -25.76
CA ILE A 259 15.83 -11.22 -25.15
C ILE A 259 17.18 -10.57 -25.45
N ARG A 260 18.31 -11.29 -25.25
CA ARG A 260 19.67 -10.76 -25.45
C ARG A 260 19.90 -10.28 -26.89
N GLU A 261 19.42 -11.04 -27.87
CA GLU A 261 19.52 -10.69 -29.29
C GLU A 261 18.75 -9.40 -29.64
N ASN A 262 17.72 -9.06 -28.86
CA ASN A 262 16.85 -7.92 -29.11
C ASN A 262 17.03 -6.76 -28.10
N LEU A 263 18.08 -6.76 -27.27
CA LEU A 263 18.34 -5.65 -26.32
C LEU A 263 18.54 -4.31 -27.05
N HIS A 264 19.06 -4.32 -28.27
CA HIS A 264 19.22 -3.14 -29.10
C HIS A 264 17.87 -2.51 -29.54
N ARG A 265 16.74 -3.20 -29.36
CA ARG A 265 15.37 -2.74 -29.62
C ARG A 265 14.60 -2.48 -28.32
N ALA A 266 15.21 -2.72 -27.16
CA ALA A 266 14.58 -2.53 -25.86
C ALA A 266 14.64 -1.04 -25.43
N PRO A 267 13.52 -0.36 -25.20
CA PRO A 267 13.46 1.05 -24.87
C PRO A 267 14.30 1.49 -23.70
N MET A 268 14.48 0.59 -22.72
CA MET A 268 15.33 0.83 -21.54
C MET A 268 16.81 1.03 -21.88
N PHE A 269 17.29 0.45 -22.99
CA PHE A 269 18.69 0.49 -23.43
C PHE A 269 18.94 1.41 -24.60
N THR A 270 17.87 1.89 -25.28
CA THR A 270 17.98 2.78 -26.45
C THR A 270 17.79 4.26 -26.09
N GLY A 271 17.49 4.61 -24.84
CA GLY A 271 17.26 5.98 -24.40
C GLY A 271 15.88 6.55 -24.73
N ILE A 272 14.95 5.73 -25.23
CA ILE A 272 13.54 6.13 -25.49
C ILE A 272 12.81 6.35 -24.17
N VAL A 273 13.13 5.55 -23.13
CA VAL A 273 12.62 5.70 -21.78
C VAL A 273 13.43 6.77 -21.05
N GLU A 274 12.77 7.82 -20.60
CA GLU A 274 13.33 8.92 -19.80
C GLU A 274 13.10 8.69 -18.30
N GLY A 275 11.97 8.08 -17.96
CA GLY A 275 11.53 7.87 -16.59
C GLY A 275 12.33 6.81 -15.83
N VAL A 276 12.54 7.05 -14.55
CA VAL A 276 13.20 6.09 -13.65
C VAL A 276 12.26 4.93 -13.34
N GLY A 277 12.72 3.70 -13.52
CA GLY A 277 11.97 2.47 -13.24
C GLY A 277 12.07 2.00 -11.79
N ALA A 278 11.08 1.23 -11.35
CA ALA A 278 11.07 0.64 -10.01
C ALA A 278 12.15 -0.45 -9.86
N ARG A 279 13.03 -0.30 -8.88
CA ARG A 279 14.11 -1.25 -8.56
C ARG A 279 13.61 -2.68 -8.28
N TYR A 280 12.45 -2.80 -7.65
CA TYR A 280 11.86 -4.08 -7.21
C TYR A 280 10.77 -4.63 -8.15
N CYS A 281 10.58 -4.01 -9.31
CA CYS A 281 9.75 -4.51 -10.40
C CYS A 281 10.47 -4.31 -11.74
N PRO A 282 11.67 -4.90 -11.90
CA PRO A 282 12.43 -4.78 -13.13
C PRO A 282 11.68 -5.50 -14.27
N SER A 283 11.83 -5.01 -15.47
CA SER A 283 11.40 -5.74 -16.67
C SER A 283 12.21 -7.03 -16.83
N ILE A 284 11.71 -7.96 -17.65
CA ILE A 284 12.43 -9.22 -17.85
C ILE A 284 13.78 -8.98 -18.52
N GLU A 285 13.88 -8.04 -19.46
CA GLU A 285 15.16 -7.67 -20.09
C GLU A 285 16.16 -7.14 -19.08
N ASP A 286 15.72 -6.36 -18.09
CA ASP A 286 16.54 -5.90 -16.97
C ASP A 286 17.06 -7.05 -16.10
N LYS A 287 16.18 -8.04 -15.82
CA LYS A 287 16.56 -9.23 -15.03
C LYS A 287 17.62 -10.06 -15.75
N ILE A 288 17.47 -10.27 -17.06
CA ILE A 288 18.39 -11.05 -17.87
C ILE A 288 19.80 -10.40 -17.91
N VAL A 289 19.84 -9.07 -17.95
CA VAL A 289 21.11 -8.33 -17.92
C VAL A 289 21.75 -8.34 -16.54
N ARG A 290 20.98 -8.02 -15.49
CA ARG A 290 21.49 -7.88 -14.11
C ARG A 290 21.80 -9.22 -13.43
N PHE A 291 21.06 -10.27 -13.78
CA PHE A 291 21.18 -11.60 -13.19
C PHE A 291 21.48 -12.65 -14.26
N SER A 292 22.49 -12.37 -15.08
CA SER A 292 22.89 -13.21 -16.22
C SER A 292 23.39 -14.61 -15.81
N ASP A 293 23.75 -14.79 -14.53
CA ASP A 293 24.15 -16.07 -13.94
C ASP A 293 22.95 -16.98 -13.59
N LYS A 294 21.73 -16.46 -13.60
CA LYS A 294 20.53 -17.24 -13.29
C LYS A 294 20.04 -18.01 -14.51
N PRO A 295 19.94 -19.35 -14.43
CA PRO A 295 19.52 -20.18 -15.58
C PRO A 295 18.04 -20.02 -15.92
N ARG A 296 17.22 -19.55 -14.97
CA ARG A 296 15.77 -19.36 -15.13
C ARG A 296 15.20 -18.36 -14.16
N HIS A 297 14.06 -17.74 -14.53
CA HIS A 297 13.25 -16.89 -13.68
C HIS A 297 11.84 -17.44 -13.57
N GLN A 298 11.21 -17.29 -12.41
CA GLN A 298 9.83 -17.72 -12.16
C GLN A 298 8.84 -16.88 -12.95
N ILE A 299 7.85 -17.55 -13.51
CA ILE A 299 6.72 -16.98 -14.24
C ILE A 299 5.43 -17.54 -13.65
N PHE A 300 4.57 -16.65 -13.15
CA PHE A 300 3.24 -17.04 -12.68
C PHE A 300 2.20 -16.71 -13.75
N LEU A 301 1.35 -17.67 -14.04
CA LEU A 301 0.19 -17.53 -14.91
C LEU A 301 -1.02 -17.27 -14.03
N GLU A 302 -1.52 -16.05 -14.09
CA GLU A 302 -2.54 -15.53 -13.17
C GLU A 302 -3.80 -15.16 -13.96
N PRO A 303 -4.93 -15.90 -13.82
CA PRO A 303 -6.20 -15.53 -14.43
C PRO A 303 -6.62 -14.12 -13.99
N GLU A 304 -7.13 -13.32 -14.93
CA GLU A 304 -7.59 -11.95 -14.65
C GLU A 304 -9.07 -11.87 -14.21
N GLY A 305 -9.76 -13.00 -14.16
CA GLY A 305 -11.15 -13.12 -13.73
C GLY A 305 -11.75 -14.47 -14.07
N GLU A 306 -13.00 -14.70 -13.64
CA GLU A 306 -13.71 -15.96 -13.90
C GLU A 306 -14.26 -16.06 -15.32
N ASN A 307 -14.70 -14.93 -15.86
CA ASN A 307 -15.42 -14.86 -17.14
C ASN A 307 -14.55 -14.25 -18.24
N THR A 308 -13.25 -14.53 -18.23
CA THR A 308 -12.30 -14.06 -19.24
C THR A 308 -11.25 -15.13 -19.54
N GLU A 309 -10.80 -15.15 -20.78
CA GLU A 309 -9.66 -15.95 -21.22
C GLU A 309 -8.31 -15.27 -20.94
N GLU A 310 -8.32 -14.02 -20.45
CA GLU A 310 -7.09 -13.27 -20.21
C GLU A 310 -6.31 -13.82 -19.02
N VAL A 311 -5.05 -14.20 -19.27
CA VAL A 311 -4.09 -14.63 -18.27
C VAL A 311 -2.92 -13.66 -18.23
N TYR A 312 -2.66 -13.10 -17.05
CA TYR A 312 -1.53 -12.24 -16.76
C TYR A 312 -0.27 -13.07 -16.55
N ILE A 313 0.83 -12.70 -17.22
CA ILE A 313 2.09 -13.45 -17.14
C ILE A 313 3.04 -12.73 -16.19
N GLN A 314 2.87 -12.93 -14.89
CA GLN A 314 3.71 -12.28 -13.90
C GLN A 314 5.16 -12.76 -14.00
N GLY A 315 6.08 -11.82 -14.09
CA GLY A 315 7.51 -12.08 -14.23
C GLY A 315 8.05 -11.72 -15.62
N LEU A 316 7.18 -11.63 -16.65
CA LEU A 316 7.53 -11.21 -18.00
C LEU A 316 7.14 -9.75 -18.32
N SER A 317 7.15 -8.85 -17.34
CA SER A 317 6.97 -7.42 -17.61
C SER A 317 8.04 -6.97 -18.62
N THR A 318 7.61 -6.33 -19.70
CA THR A 318 8.50 -5.98 -20.82
C THR A 318 7.97 -4.79 -21.60
N SER A 319 8.88 -4.08 -22.24
CA SER A 319 8.59 -3.09 -23.27
C SER A 319 9.23 -3.41 -24.63
N LEU A 320 9.72 -4.61 -24.81
CA LEU A 320 10.23 -5.09 -26.11
C LEU A 320 9.16 -4.96 -27.21
N PRO A 321 9.55 -4.90 -28.49
CA PRO A 321 8.59 -4.91 -29.60
C PRO A 321 7.69 -6.15 -29.59
N GLU A 322 6.50 -6.02 -30.14
CA GLU A 322 5.47 -7.08 -30.12
C GLU A 322 5.94 -8.41 -30.73
N ASP A 323 6.68 -8.36 -31.85
CA ASP A 323 7.25 -9.54 -32.50
C ASP A 323 8.22 -10.31 -31.59
N VAL A 324 8.98 -9.59 -30.79
CA VAL A 324 9.91 -10.16 -29.79
C VAL A 324 9.13 -10.73 -28.62
N GLN A 325 8.10 -10.06 -28.16
CA GLN A 325 7.25 -10.55 -27.06
C GLN A 325 6.60 -11.89 -27.41
N ILE A 326 6.09 -12.05 -28.62
CA ILE A 326 5.50 -13.32 -29.10
C ILE A 326 6.54 -14.44 -29.07
N LYS A 327 7.75 -14.20 -29.60
CA LYS A 327 8.84 -15.18 -29.57
C LYS A 327 9.27 -15.56 -28.17
N MET A 328 9.42 -14.56 -27.31
CA MET A 328 9.80 -14.73 -25.92
C MET A 328 8.77 -15.57 -25.14
N ILE A 329 7.47 -15.27 -25.29
CA ILE A 329 6.40 -16.02 -24.63
C ILE A 329 6.42 -17.48 -25.10
N ARG A 330 6.50 -17.73 -26.40
CA ARG A 330 6.45 -19.08 -27.00
C ARG A 330 7.71 -19.92 -26.72
N SER A 331 8.76 -19.34 -26.20
CA SER A 331 9.95 -20.07 -25.74
C SER A 331 9.79 -20.63 -24.31
N VAL A 332 8.78 -20.18 -23.55
CA VAL A 332 8.52 -20.63 -22.17
C VAL A 332 7.74 -21.96 -22.21
N GLU A 333 8.14 -22.90 -21.35
CA GLU A 333 7.51 -24.21 -21.23
C GLU A 333 6.02 -24.10 -20.84
N GLY A 334 5.15 -24.76 -21.60
CA GLY A 334 3.69 -24.68 -21.49
C GLY A 334 3.06 -23.52 -22.28
N LEU A 335 3.87 -22.61 -22.85
CA LEU A 335 3.40 -21.46 -23.62
C LEU A 335 3.76 -21.53 -25.11
N GLU A 336 4.20 -22.67 -25.62
CA GLU A 336 4.71 -22.84 -27.00
C GLU A 336 3.68 -22.44 -28.05
N ASN A 337 2.39 -22.62 -27.75
CA ASN A 337 1.26 -22.28 -28.61
C ASN A 337 0.48 -21.05 -28.13
N ALA A 338 1.04 -20.27 -27.19
CA ALA A 338 0.33 -19.16 -26.58
C ALA A 338 -0.11 -18.11 -27.64
N GLU A 339 -1.37 -17.70 -27.52
CA GLU A 339 -1.97 -16.60 -28.25
C GLU A 339 -1.94 -15.34 -27.43
N MET A 340 -1.17 -14.32 -27.83
CA MET A 340 -1.10 -13.05 -27.14
C MET A 340 -2.37 -12.24 -27.40
N MET A 341 -3.06 -11.82 -26.34
CA MET A 341 -4.26 -10.98 -26.38
C MET A 341 -3.95 -9.51 -26.20
N ARG A 342 -2.93 -9.18 -25.38
CA ARG A 342 -2.46 -7.81 -25.15
C ARG A 342 -0.95 -7.79 -25.10
N THR A 343 -0.36 -6.79 -25.73
CA THR A 343 1.07 -6.51 -25.69
C THR A 343 1.46 -5.95 -24.32
N GLY A 344 2.58 -6.40 -23.78
CA GLY A 344 3.22 -5.75 -22.64
C GLY A 344 3.77 -4.38 -23.03
N TYR A 345 3.84 -3.46 -22.09
CA TYR A 345 4.34 -2.10 -22.33
C TYR A 345 5.00 -1.49 -21.11
N ALA A 346 5.83 -0.49 -21.32
CA ALA A 346 6.21 0.47 -20.30
C ALA A 346 5.30 1.69 -20.36
N ILE A 347 5.03 2.30 -19.21
CA ILE A 347 4.33 3.57 -19.12
C ILE A 347 5.16 4.54 -18.29
N GLU A 348 5.39 5.74 -18.84
CA GLU A 348 5.98 6.88 -18.15
C GLU A 348 4.91 7.86 -17.70
N TYR A 349 5.10 8.46 -16.54
CA TYR A 349 4.15 9.40 -15.95
C TYR A 349 4.85 10.39 -15.01
N ASP A 350 4.19 11.52 -14.76
CA ASP A 350 4.69 12.54 -13.85
C ASP A 350 4.32 12.25 -12.40
N VAL A 351 5.23 12.61 -11.51
CA VAL A 351 5.03 12.57 -10.06
C VAL A 351 5.42 13.90 -9.44
N VAL A 352 4.71 14.31 -8.39
CA VAL A 352 5.11 15.43 -7.54
C VAL A 352 6.24 14.97 -6.64
N VAL A 353 7.36 15.67 -6.64
CA VAL A 353 8.51 15.30 -5.80
C VAL A 353 8.11 15.41 -4.33
N PRO A 354 8.25 14.31 -3.53
CA PRO A 354 7.57 14.19 -2.23
C PRO A 354 8.04 15.17 -1.14
N HIS A 355 9.23 15.76 -1.24
CA HIS A 355 9.68 16.76 -0.26
C HIS A 355 8.81 18.04 -0.26
N GLN A 356 7.98 18.24 -1.28
CA GLN A 356 7.00 19.32 -1.36
C GLN A 356 5.72 19.06 -0.54
N LEU A 357 5.63 17.89 0.12
CA LEU A 357 4.47 17.47 0.91
C LEU A 357 4.75 17.57 2.41
N LYS A 358 3.70 17.94 3.16
CA LYS A 358 3.65 17.82 4.62
C LYS A 358 3.32 16.39 5.02
N ASN A 359 3.43 16.06 6.30
CA ASN A 359 3.05 14.76 6.85
C ASN A 359 1.58 14.38 6.64
N THR A 360 0.72 15.33 6.30
CA THR A 360 -0.70 15.13 5.99
C THR A 360 -0.95 14.84 4.52
N PHE A 361 0.08 14.86 3.68
CA PHE A 361 0.03 14.91 2.22
C PHE A 361 -0.58 16.21 1.65
N GLU A 362 -0.83 17.24 2.48
CA GLU A 362 -1.05 18.59 1.99
C GLU A 362 0.24 19.12 1.35
N THR A 363 0.13 19.82 0.23
CA THR A 363 1.30 20.46 -0.39
C THR A 363 1.79 21.64 0.45
N LYS A 364 3.11 21.87 0.46
CA LYS A 364 3.71 23.01 1.15
C LYS A 364 3.48 24.32 0.40
N LEU A 365 3.38 24.24 -0.92
CA LEU A 365 3.27 25.40 -1.81
C LEU A 365 1.87 25.99 -1.85
N ILE A 366 0.84 25.14 -1.89
CA ILE A 366 -0.56 25.54 -2.03
C ILE A 366 -1.36 24.91 -0.89
N GLN A 367 -2.03 25.73 -0.10
CA GLN A 367 -2.88 25.28 0.98
C GLN A 367 -4.14 24.59 0.45
N ASN A 368 -4.67 23.63 1.22
CA ASN A 368 -5.87 22.85 0.90
C ASN A 368 -5.77 22.03 -0.40
N LEU A 369 -4.55 21.85 -0.91
CA LEU A 369 -4.23 20.95 -2.01
C LEU A 369 -3.47 19.73 -1.45
N PHE A 370 -4.01 18.54 -1.65
CA PHE A 370 -3.45 17.26 -1.23
C PHE A 370 -3.10 16.41 -2.45
N THR A 371 -2.12 15.55 -2.31
CA THR A 371 -1.78 14.56 -3.35
C THR A 371 -1.68 13.17 -2.72
N ALA A 372 -2.06 12.12 -3.47
CA ALA A 372 -1.98 10.75 -2.99
C ALA A 372 -1.74 9.75 -4.13
N GLY A 373 -1.24 8.57 -3.76
CA GLY A 373 -0.99 7.48 -4.68
C GLY A 373 0.28 7.66 -5.50
N GLN A 374 0.22 7.26 -6.76
CA GLN A 374 1.39 7.33 -7.65
C GLN A 374 1.89 8.74 -7.90
N MET A 375 1.04 9.75 -7.75
CA MET A 375 1.47 11.15 -7.83
C MET A 375 2.53 11.52 -6.78
N ASN A 376 2.59 10.79 -5.67
CA ASN A 376 3.61 10.96 -4.63
C ASN A 376 4.87 10.09 -4.87
N GLY A 377 5.00 9.50 -6.06
CA GLY A 377 6.15 8.67 -6.43
C GLY A 377 6.10 7.24 -5.89
N THR A 378 4.94 6.73 -5.49
CA THR A 378 4.79 5.33 -5.07
C THR A 378 4.37 4.43 -6.24
N SER A 379 4.53 3.11 -6.05
CA SER A 379 4.08 2.10 -7.00
C SER A 379 3.39 0.96 -6.25
N GLY A 380 2.09 0.76 -6.51
CA GLY A 380 1.26 -0.29 -5.95
C GLY A 380 -0.14 0.20 -5.58
N TYR A 381 -1.11 -0.70 -5.70
CA TYR A 381 -2.53 -0.40 -5.42
C TYR A 381 -2.77 -0.12 -3.93
N GLU A 382 -2.14 -0.89 -3.07
CA GLU A 382 -2.27 -0.81 -1.62
C GLU A 382 -1.63 0.45 -1.07
N GLU A 383 -0.45 0.81 -1.60
CA GLU A 383 0.23 2.08 -1.27
C GLU A 383 -0.63 3.27 -1.70
N ALA A 384 -1.27 3.17 -2.87
CA ALA A 384 -2.15 4.23 -3.36
C ALA A 384 -3.42 4.36 -2.50
N ALA A 385 -4.06 3.24 -2.17
CA ALA A 385 -5.26 3.20 -1.34
C ALA A 385 -5.02 3.76 0.06
N GLY A 386 -3.92 3.34 0.72
CA GLY A 386 -3.54 3.83 2.05
C GLY A 386 -3.28 5.33 2.06
N GLN A 387 -2.59 5.86 1.04
CA GLN A 387 -2.37 7.30 0.89
C GLN A 387 -3.66 8.06 0.62
N GLY A 388 -4.54 7.51 -0.24
CA GLY A 388 -5.84 8.12 -0.54
C GLY A 388 -6.70 8.26 0.70
N LEU A 389 -6.86 7.18 1.47
CA LEU A 389 -7.57 7.20 2.74
C LEU A 389 -7.01 8.29 3.68
N TYR A 390 -5.70 8.30 3.85
CA TYR A 390 -5.00 9.22 4.72
C TYR A 390 -5.13 10.69 4.28
N ALA A 391 -5.00 10.98 2.97
CA ALA A 391 -5.18 12.32 2.42
C ALA A 391 -6.63 12.79 2.52
N GLY A 392 -7.61 11.92 2.25
CA GLY A 392 -9.03 12.23 2.39
C GLY A 392 -9.42 12.61 3.82
N ILE A 393 -8.96 11.83 4.81
CA ILE A 393 -9.14 12.13 6.23
C ILE A 393 -8.56 13.51 6.57
N ASN A 394 -7.31 13.77 6.18
CA ASN A 394 -6.62 15.02 6.51
C ASN A 394 -7.21 16.24 5.77
N ALA A 395 -7.73 16.06 4.55
CA ALA A 395 -8.44 17.12 3.84
C ALA A 395 -9.70 17.56 4.61
N VAL A 396 -10.49 16.61 5.13
CA VAL A 396 -11.69 16.91 5.93
C VAL A 396 -11.32 17.59 7.25
N ARG A 397 -10.32 17.08 7.97
CA ARG A 397 -9.88 17.69 9.23
C ARG A 397 -9.36 19.10 9.02
N LYS A 398 -8.59 19.33 7.96
CA LYS A 398 -8.05 20.65 7.59
C LYS A 398 -9.17 21.68 7.37
N ILE A 399 -10.18 21.36 6.57
CA ILE A 399 -11.28 22.30 6.27
C ILE A 399 -12.20 22.55 7.48
N ARG A 400 -12.17 21.68 8.49
CA ARG A 400 -12.87 21.84 9.76
C ARG A 400 -12.06 22.56 10.82
N GLY A 401 -10.77 22.84 10.58
CA GLY A 401 -9.85 23.41 11.57
C GLY A 401 -9.52 22.47 12.73
N GLU A 402 -9.62 21.16 12.50
CA GLU A 402 -9.29 20.12 13.47
C GLU A 402 -7.79 19.78 13.40
N GLU A 403 -7.26 19.19 14.48
CA GLU A 403 -5.87 18.70 14.52
C GLU A 403 -5.64 17.64 13.41
N PRO A 404 -4.47 17.65 12.74
CA PRO A 404 -4.15 16.68 11.72
C PRO A 404 -4.19 15.23 12.24
N PHE A 405 -4.64 14.31 11.39
CA PHE A 405 -4.53 12.88 11.65
C PHE A 405 -3.13 12.40 11.23
N ILE A 406 -2.30 12.04 12.18
CA ILE A 406 -0.92 11.59 11.95
C ILE A 406 -0.75 10.16 12.46
N LEU A 407 -0.26 9.30 11.58
CA LEU A 407 0.18 7.94 11.92
C LEU A 407 1.70 7.91 11.99
N GLY A 408 2.23 7.52 13.14
CA GLY A 408 3.67 7.30 13.32
C GLY A 408 4.15 5.98 12.69
N ARG A 409 5.46 5.84 12.55
CA ARG A 409 6.11 4.62 12.04
C ARG A 409 5.87 3.38 12.92
N SER A 410 5.53 3.58 14.18
CA SER A 410 5.17 2.51 15.12
C SER A 410 3.68 2.21 15.17
N ASP A 411 2.84 3.03 14.56
CA ASP A 411 1.38 2.86 14.57
C ASP A 411 0.91 2.02 13.38
N ALA A 412 1.48 2.25 12.20
CA ALA A 412 1.03 1.62 10.96
C ALA A 412 2.12 1.60 9.88
N TYR A 413 2.04 0.63 8.95
CA TYR A 413 2.81 0.68 7.70
C TYR A 413 2.44 1.90 6.84
N ILE A 414 1.18 2.37 6.90
CA ILE A 414 0.78 3.65 6.30
C ILE A 414 1.64 4.78 6.87
N GLY A 415 1.88 4.81 8.18
CA GLY A 415 2.76 5.79 8.82
C GLY A 415 4.22 5.66 8.36
N VAL A 416 4.73 4.45 8.19
CA VAL A 416 6.08 4.21 7.62
C VAL A 416 6.17 4.78 6.21
N LEU A 417 5.17 4.53 5.36
CA LEU A 417 5.12 5.01 4.00
C LEU A 417 5.08 6.55 3.93
N VAL A 418 4.22 7.19 4.71
CA VAL A 418 4.10 8.65 4.78
C VAL A 418 5.43 9.26 5.18
N ASP A 419 6.01 8.81 6.29
CA ASP A 419 7.27 9.34 6.82
C ASP A 419 8.43 9.12 5.84
N ASP A 420 8.56 7.94 5.21
CA ASP A 420 9.60 7.70 4.21
C ASP A 420 9.50 8.67 3.02
N LEU A 421 8.29 8.94 2.52
CA LEU A 421 8.08 9.84 1.39
C LEU A 421 8.47 11.29 1.72
N VAL A 422 7.99 11.81 2.85
CA VAL A 422 8.17 13.24 3.18
C VAL A 422 9.54 13.54 3.78
N THR A 423 10.22 12.57 4.41
CA THR A 423 11.54 12.79 5.04
C THR A 423 12.70 12.33 4.16
N LYS A 424 12.62 11.13 3.57
CA LYS A 424 13.69 10.57 2.72
C LYS A 424 13.51 10.94 1.27
N GLY A 425 12.26 11.20 0.85
CA GLY A 425 11.91 11.35 -0.56
C GLY A 425 12.11 10.05 -1.34
N THR A 426 12.00 10.15 -2.65
CA THR A 426 12.32 9.02 -3.53
C THR A 426 12.81 9.53 -4.88
N THR A 427 13.85 8.88 -5.40
CA THR A 427 14.42 9.10 -6.73
C THR A 427 14.01 8.02 -7.73
N GLU A 428 13.31 7.00 -7.26
CA GLU A 428 12.76 5.88 -8.03
C GLU A 428 11.38 5.53 -7.48
N PRO A 429 10.49 4.84 -8.22
CA PRO A 429 9.17 4.46 -7.69
C PRO A 429 9.28 3.74 -6.35
N TYR A 430 8.75 4.38 -5.30
CA TYR A 430 8.78 3.83 -3.95
C TYR A 430 7.90 2.58 -3.85
N ARG A 431 8.43 1.54 -3.23
CA ARG A 431 7.69 0.34 -2.85
C ARG A 431 7.77 0.08 -1.36
N LEU A 432 6.63 -0.22 -0.77
CA LEU A 432 6.58 -0.63 0.61
C LEU A 432 7.04 -2.09 0.74
N LEU A 433 8.06 -2.29 1.57
CA LEU A 433 8.65 -3.59 1.86
C LEU A 433 8.67 -3.82 3.37
N THR A 434 8.65 -5.08 3.79
CA THR A 434 8.75 -5.43 5.23
C THR A 434 10.02 -4.89 5.89
N SER A 435 11.12 -4.77 5.13
CA SER A 435 12.39 -4.23 5.62
C SER A 435 12.36 -2.74 5.95
N ARG A 436 11.36 -1.99 5.50
CA ARG A 436 11.24 -0.55 5.78
C ARG A 436 10.66 -0.27 7.17
N ALA A 437 9.97 -1.24 7.77
CA ALA A 437 9.39 -1.11 9.12
C ALA A 437 10.36 -1.65 10.17
N GLU A 438 10.68 -0.83 11.16
CA GLU A 438 11.55 -1.16 12.29
C GLU A 438 10.83 -2.07 13.31
N TYR A 439 9.51 -1.92 13.42
CA TYR A 439 8.68 -2.55 14.44
C TYR A 439 7.74 -3.61 13.88
N ARG A 440 8.22 -4.46 12.96
CA ARG A 440 7.39 -5.46 12.23
C ARG A 440 6.57 -6.37 13.13
N LEU A 441 7.07 -6.71 14.32
CA LEU A 441 6.34 -7.54 15.27
C LEU A 441 5.13 -6.82 15.88
N LEU A 442 5.16 -5.50 15.95
CA LEU A 442 4.01 -4.68 16.37
C LEU A 442 3.05 -4.41 15.21
N LEU A 443 3.57 -4.31 13.96
CA LEU A 443 2.83 -3.96 12.77
C LEU A 443 2.45 -5.20 11.96
N ARG A 444 1.63 -6.08 12.52
CA ARG A 444 1.21 -7.31 11.84
C ARG A 444 -0.13 -7.13 11.12
N HIS A 445 -0.41 -8.01 10.15
CA HIS A 445 -1.70 -8.01 9.47
C HIS A 445 -2.84 -8.44 10.40
N ASP A 446 -2.55 -9.36 11.33
CA ASP A 446 -3.51 -9.97 12.24
C ASP A 446 -3.98 -9.04 13.37
N ASN A 447 -3.22 -7.97 13.67
CA ASN A 447 -3.53 -7.03 14.75
C ASN A 447 -3.82 -5.60 14.27
N ALA A 448 -4.06 -5.39 12.99
CA ALA A 448 -4.28 -4.04 12.47
C ALA A 448 -5.53 -3.37 13.09
N ASP A 449 -6.57 -4.13 13.35
CA ASP A 449 -7.77 -3.66 14.06
C ASP A 449 -7.46 -3.21 15.49
N LEU A 450 -6.69 -4.00 16.24
CA LEU A 450 -6.30 -3.67 17.62
C LEU A 450 -5.47 -2.38 17.70
N ARG A 451 -4.79 -1.99 16.61
CA ARG A 451 -3.97 -0.78 16.53
C ARG A 451 -4.76 0.45 16.05
N LEU A 452 -5.74 0.28 15.16
CA LEU A 452 -6.27 1.36 14.35
C LEU A 452 -7.80 1.53 14.40
N THR A 453 -8.58 0.53 14.81
CA THR A 453 -10.05 0.63 14.79
C THR A 453 -10.56 1.72 15.75
N GLU A 454 -9.93 1.90 16.91
CA GLU A 454 -10.25 3.01 17.82
C GLU A 454 -10.07 4.37 17.13
N LYS A 455 -8.95 4.55 16.41
CA LYS A 455 -8.70 5.77 15.63
C LYS A 455 -9.72 5.97 14.51
N GLY A 456 -10.10 4.88 13.82
CA GLY A 456 -11.18 4.91 12.82
C GLY A 456 -12.53 5.32 13.41
N ARG A 457 -12.81 4.88 14.65
CA ARG A 457 -14.02 5.29 15.40
C ARG A 457 -14.00 6.77 15.74
N GLU A 458 -12.89 7.28 16.26
CA GLU A 458 -12.72 8.70 16.56
C GLU A 458 -12.91 9.60 15.33
N LEU A 459 -12.53 9.12 14.14
CA LEU A 459 -12.70 9.80 12.87
C LEU A 459 -14.13 9.72 12.31
N GLY A 460 -15.00 8.91 12.92
CA GLY A 460 -16.37 8.69 12.42
C GLY A 460 -16.46 7.73 11.23
N LEU A 461 -15.40 6.93 10.97
CA LEU A 461 -15.35 5.98 9.86
C LEU A 461 -15.81 4.56 10.24
N ILE A 462 -15.92 4.27 11.53
CA ILE A 462 -16.37 2.99 12.10
C ILE A 462 -17.73 3.19 12.76
N ASP A 463 -18.73 2.44 12.34
CA ASP A 463 -20.07 2.47 12.88
C ASP A 463 -20.17 1.75 14.26
N ASP A 464 -21.35 1.83 14.88
CA ASP A 464 -21.59 1.30 16.22
C ASP A 464 -21.50 -0.23 16.26
N GLU A 465 -22.01 -0.90 15.23
CA GLU A 465 -22.02 -2.37 15.15
C GLU A 465 -20.60 -2.91 15.06
N ARG A 466 -19.83 -2.41 14.11
CA ARG A 466 -18.43 -2.78 13.92
C ARG A 466 -17.58 -2.48 15.16
N TYR A 467 -17.82 -1.33 15.80
CA TYR A 467 -17.08 -0.97 17.01
C TYR A 467 -17.41 -1.89 18.19
N ALA A 468 -18.68 -2.29 18.35
CA ALA A 468 -19.09 -3.27 19.36
C ALA A 468 -18.45 -4.65 19.13
N GLU A 469 -18.37 -5.13 17.88
CA GLU A 469 -17.67 -6.39 17.54
C GLU A 469 -16.17 -6.31 17.88
N PHE A 470 -15.55 -5.17 17.58
CA PHE A 470 -14.14 -4.93 17.92
C PHE A 470 -13.90 -4.94 19.43
N GLN A 471 -14.73 -4.28 20.22
CA GLN A 471 -14.63 -4.29 21.69
C GLN A 471 -14.81 -5.70 22.27
N ALA A 472 -15.79 -6.45 21.78
CA ALA A 472 -16.01 -7.82 22.19
C ALA A 472 -14.79 -8.71 21.90
N LYS A 473 -14.13 -8.54 20.75
CA LYS A 473 -12.89 -9.24 20.40
C LYS A 473 -11.75 -8.89 21.37
N GLN A 474 -11.57 -7.61 21.68
CA GLN A 474 -10.55 -7.16 22.65
C GLN A 474 -10.77 -7.80 24.03
N GLU A 475 -11.98 -7.75 24.55
CA GLU A 475 -12.35 -8.35 25.83
C GLU A 475 -12.11 -9.86 25.84
N ALA A 476 -12.45 -10.55 24.74
CA ALA A 476 -12.23 -11.98 24.61
C ALA A 476 -10.73 -12.35 24.63
N ILE A 477 -9.89 -11.57 23.94
CA ILE A 477 -8.42 -11.77 23.95
C ILE A 477 -7.87 -11.60 25.37
N GLU A 478 -8.23 -10.52 26.05
CA GLU A 478 -7.76 -10.25 27.41
C GLU A 478 -8.23 -11.31 28.42
N ALA A 479 -9.49 -11.70 28.34
CA ALA A 479 -10.07 -12.74 29.21
C ALA A 479 -9.35 -14.07 29.02
N GLU A 480 -9.10 -14.46 27.76
CA GLU A 480 -8.45 -15.72 27.44
C GLU A 480 -6.97 -15.76 27.85
N ILE A 481 -6.24 -14.67 27.66
CA ILE A 481 -4.86 -14.56 28.17
C ILE A 481 -4.83 -14.72 29.69
N LYS A 482 -5.72 -14.02 30.42
CA LYS A 482 -5.84 -14.13 31.89
C LYS A 482 -6.20 -15.56 32.32
N ARG A 483 -7.13 -16.22 31.60
CA ARG A 483 -7.51 -17.63 31.86
C ARG A 483 -6.29 -18.54 31.70
N MET A 484 -5.54 -18.44 30.61
CA MET A 484 -4.35 -19.28 30.38
C MET A 484 -3.24 -19.03 31.40
N GLN A 485 -3.10 -17.82 31.91
CA GLN A 485 -2.16 -17.45 32.97
C GLN A 485 -2.59 -17.96 34.36
N SER A 486 -3.86 -18.31 34.55
CA SER A 486 -4.39 -18.82 35.83
C SER A 486 -4.39 -20.35 35.95
N ILE A 487 -4.39 -21.07 34.82
CA ILE A 487 -4.48 -22.53 34.79
C ILE A 487 -3.10 -23.15 34.99
N ARG A 488 -2.98 -24.03 35.99
CA ARG A 488 -1.77 -24.80 36.25
C ARG A 488 -1.97 -26.26 35.86
N LEU A 489 -1.26 -26.73 34.86
CA LEU A 489 -1.27 -28.10 34.39
C LEU A 489 -0.34 -28.96 35.27
N LYS A 490 -0.81 -30.15 35.63
CA LYS A 490 0.01 -31.18 36.31
C LYS A 490 0.65 -32.09 35.25
N PRO A 491 1.82 -32.68 35.51
CA PRO A 491 2.48 -33.62 34.60
C PRO A 491 1.79 -35.00 34.59
N THR A 492 0.57 -35.04 34.02
CA THR A 492 -0.18 -36.31 33.86
C THR A 492 0.47 -37.18 32.80
N ALA A 493 0.23 -38.49 32.84
CA ALA A 493 0.75 -39.44 31.85
C ALA A 493 0.31 -39.06 30.41
N GLU A 494 -0.91 -38.57 30.25
CA GLU A 494 -1.45 -38.12 28.97
C GLU A 494 -0.72 -36.89 28.43
N LEU A 495 -0.51 -35.87 29.27
CA LEU A 495 0.23 -34.66 28.87
C LEU A 495 1.70 -34.99 28.55
N GLN A 496 2.35 -35.87 29.33
CA GLN A 496 3.73 -36.27 29.05
C GLN A 496 3.85 -37.04 27.72
N ALA A 497 2.91 -37.94 27.44
CA ALA A 497 2.87 -38.67 26.17
C ALA A 497 2.68 -37.70 24.98
N PHE A 498 1.79 -36.72 25.09
CA PHE A 498 1.60 -35.69 24.09
C PHE A 498 2.88 -34.83 23.88
N LEU A 499 3.53 -34.40 24.96
CA LEU A 499 4.78 -33.64 24.87
C LEU A 499 5.90 -34.44 24.18
N ALA A 500 6.01 -35.76 24.51
CA ALA A 500 6.98 -36.65 23.87
C ALA A 500 6.70 -36.81 22.37
N GLU A 501 5.43 -36.93 21.96
CA GLU A 501 5.01 -36.99 20.55
C GLU A 501 5.42 -35.73 19.79
N LYS A 502 5.29 -34.54 20.42
CA LYS A 502 5.68 -33.26 19.87
C LYS A 502 7.20 -32.97 19.93
N GLY A 503 7.98 -33.88 20.49
CA GLY A 503 9.42 -33.67 20.70
C GLY A 503 9.72 -32.58 21.75
N SER A 504 8.76 -32.26 22.59
CA SER A 504 8.88 -31.27 23.65
C SER A 504 9.42 -31.89 24.94
N ALA A 505 10.15 -31.11 25.73
CA ALA A 505 10.74 -31.59 26.97
C ALA A 505 9.68 -31.99 28.02
N GLU A 506 9.91 -33.08 28.74
CA GLU A 506 9.08 -33.54 29.84
C GLU A 506 8.93 -32.48 30.94
N LEU A 507 7.77 -32.48 31.61
CA LEU A 507 7.51 -31.65 32.77
C LEU A 507 7.94 -32.37 34.05
N LYS A 508 8.74 -31.73 34.87
CA LYS A 508 9.11 -32.24 36.20
C LYS A 508 8.06 -31.87 37.26
N ASP A 509 7.51 -30.66 37.12
CA ASP A 509 6.54 -30.06 38.01
C ASP A 509 5.37 -29.45 37.23
N GLY A 510 4.32 -29.05 37.96
CA GLY A 510 3.19 -28.34 37.37
C GLY A 510 3.63 -27.01 36.77
N ILE A 511 3.13 -26.69 35.56
CA ILE A 511 3.45 -25.49 34.77
C ILE A 511 2.18 -24.70 34.48
N LEU A 512 2.27 -23.39 34.34
CA LEU A 512 1.17 -22.59 33.84
C LEU A 512 0.92 -22.89 32.37
N LEU A 513 -0.35 -22.96 31.97
CA LEU A 513 -0.74 -23.19 30.58
C LEU A 513 -0.11 -22.16 29.62
N SER A 514 -0.10 -20.91 30.03
CA SER A 514 0.57 -19.83 29.29
C SER A 514 2.08 -20.06 29.13
N ASP A 515 2.78 -20.56 30.17
CA ASP A 515 4.22 -20.82 30.07
C ASP A 515 4.52 -22.05 29.19
N LEU A 516 3.63 -23.04 29.20
CA LEU A 516 3.76 -24.20 28.31
C LEU A 516 3.54 -23.77 26.84
N LEU A 517 2.60 -22.87 26.56
CA LEU A 517 2.35 -22.33 25.20
C LEU A 517 3.54 -21.52 24.65
N LYS A 518 4.44 -21.01 25.49
CA LYS A 518 5.68 -20.34 25.03
C LYS A 518 6.63 -21.26 24.27
N ARG A 519 6.46 -22.59 24.35
CA ARG A 519 7.27 -23.54 23.61
C ARG A 519 6.92 -23.50 22.12
N PRO A 520 7.92 -23.37 21.20
CA PRO A 520 7.66 -23.19 19.77
C PRO A 520 6.87 -24.31 19.10
N GLU A 521 7.09 -25.56 19.57
CA GLU A 521 6.50 -26.78 19.03
C GLU A 521 5.02 -27.01 19.42
N LEU A 522 4.48 -26.21 20.34
CA LEU A 522 3.11 -26.36 20.85
C LEU A 522 2.23 -25.20 20.36
N SER A 523 0.96 -25.48 20.08
CA SER A 523 -0.03 -24.49 19.67
C SER A 523 -1.16 -24.33 20.69
N TYR A 524 -1.93 -23.23 20.56
CA TYR A 524 -3.09 -22.99 21.40
C TYR A 524 -4.11 -24.13 21.34
N ASP A 525 -4.52 -24.53 20.12
CA ASP A 525 -5.54 -25.55 19.91
C ASP A 525 -5.14 -26.95 20.50
N GLU A 526 -3.85 -27.26 20.49
CA GLU A 526 -3.33 -28.50 21.04
C GLU A 526 -3.34 -28.51 22.58
N LEU A 527 -3.11 -27.37 23.20
CA LEU A 527 -2.97 -27.28 24.66
C LEU A 527 -4.29 -27.00 25.37
N VAL A 528 -5.26 -26.36 24.73
CA VAL A 528 -6.50 -25.96 25.38
C VAL A 528 -7.32 -27.17 25.87
N GLY A 529 -7.20 -28.32 25.21
CA GLY A 529 -7.83 -29.58 25.63
C GLY A 529 -7.39 -30.09 27.01
N PHE A 530 -6.17 -29.74 27.45
CA PHE A 530 -5.65 -30.09 28.76
C PHE A 530 -6.09 -29.13 29.88
N ALA A 531 -6.78 -28.03 29.53
CA ALA A 531 -7.23 -27.02 30.48
C ALA A 531 -8.48 -27.41 31.31
N GLY A 532 -9.12 -28.52 30.97
CA GLY A 532 -10.32 -29.04 31.64
C GLY A 532 -11.63 -28.45 31.11
N GLU A 533 -11.80 -27.13 31.13
CA GLU A 533 -12.94 -26.46 30.52
C GLU A 533 -12.50 -25.81 29.18
N THR A 534 -13.18 -26.18 28.11
CA THR A 534 -13.00 -25.55 26.80
C THR A 534 -13.84 -24.27 26.71
N VAL A 535 -13.20 -23.17 26.47
CA VAL A 535 -13.87 -21.92 26.10
C VAL A 535 -13.85 -21.82 24.59
N GLU A 536 -15.03 -21.65 24.00
CA GLU A 536 -15.14 -21.44 22.56
C GLU A 536 -14.82 -19.99 22.23
N VAL A 537 -13.70 -19.76 21.58
CA VAL A 537 -13.28 -18.44 21.10
C VAL A 537 -13.01 -18.48 19.59
N SER A 538 -13.19 -17.36 18.92
CA SER A 538 -12.96 -17.27 17.47
C SER A 538 -11.50 -17.59 17.12
N ARG A 539 -11.26 -18.01 15.89
CA ARG A 539 -9.91 -18.29 15.37
C ARG A 539 -8.99 -17.08 15.52
N GLU A 540 -9.48 -15.88 15.26
CA GLU A 540 -8.70 -14.65 15.40
C GLU A 540 -8.29 -14.38 16.85
N VAL A 541 -9.18 -14.65 17.81
CA VAL A 541 -8.86 -14.54 19.24
C VAL A 541 -7.77 -15.54 19.62
N LYS A 542 -7.88 -16.81 19.19
CA LYS A 542 -6.86 -17.83 19.44
C LYS A 542 -5.50 -17.41 18.90
N GLU A 543 -5.45 -16.90 17.67
CA GLU A 543 -4.21 -16.44 17.05
C GLU A 543 -3.58 -15.27 17.83
N GLN A 544 -4.37 -14.27 18.24
CA GLN A 544 -3.89 -13.15 19.05
C GLN A 544 -3.36 -13.60 20.42
N VAL A 545 -4.05 -14.51 21.09
CA VAL A 545 -3.63 -15.07 22.39
C VAL A 545 -2.29 -15.81 22.24
N GLU A 546 -2.19 -16.69 21.25
CA GLU A 546 -0.96 -17.44 20.99
C GLU A 546 0.23 -16.53 20.70
N ILE A 547 0.07 -15.55 19.79
CA ILE A 547 1.13 -14.60 19.45
C ILE A 547 1.51 -13.75 20.66
N SER A 548 0.54 -13.25 21.41
CA SER A 548 0.78 -12.41 22.59
C SER A 548 1.60 -13.13 23.65
N ILE A 549 1.30 -14.40 23.91
CA ILE A 549 2.00 -15.22 24.90
C ILE A 549 3.39 -15.64 24.42
N LYS A 550 3.50 -16.17 23.18
CA LYS A 550 4.79 -16.66 22.64
C LYS A 550 5.82 -15.56 22.43
N TYR A 551 5.37 -14.38 22.03
CA TYR A 551 6.26 -13.25 21.70
C TYR A 551 6.28 -12.15 22.76
N GLU A 552 5.71 -12.38 23.96
CA GLU A 552 5.59 -11.41 25.05
C GLU A 552 6.87 -10.61 25.31
N GLY A 553 8.00 -11.27 25.48
CA GLY A 553 9.28 -10.62 25.75
C GLY A 553 9.83 -9.77 24.59
N TYR A 554 9.56 -10.19 23.35
CA TYR A 554 9.96 -9.44 22.15
C TYR A 554 9.06 -8.23 21.93
N ILE A 555 7.75 -8.39 22.18
CA ILE A 555 6.76 -7.30 22.10
C ILE A 555 7.09 -6.22 23.13
N ALA A 556 7.35 -6.60 24.39
CA ALA A 556 7.71 -5.66 25.46
C ALA A 556 8.95 -4.84 25.10
N LYS A 557 10.02 -5.47 24.59
CA LYS A 557 11.22 -4.78 24.12
C LYS A 557 10.96 -3.84 22.95
N ALA A 558 10.06 -4.23 22.03
CA ALA A 558 9.69 -3.38 20.92
C ALA A 558 8.91 -2.14 21.38
N ILE A 559 7.98 -2.29 22.33
CA ILE A 559 7.22 -1.18 22.95
C ILE A 559 8.17 -0.20 23.65
N GLU A 560 9.14 -0.69 24.43
CA GLU A 560 10.13 0.18 25.08
C GLU A 560 10.90 1.06 24.08
N LYS A 561 11.29 0.48 22.92
CA LYS A 561 11.95 1.24 21.84
C LYS A 561 11.02 2.28 21.22
N VAL A 562 9.75 1.93 21.02
CA VAL A 562 8.73 2.85 20.50
C VAL A 562 8.52 4.04 21.42
N GLU A 563 8.46 3.84 22.73
CA GLU A 563 8.30 4.93 23.68
C GLU A 563 9.48 5.92 23.67
N LYS A 564 10.70 5.41 23.48
CA LYS A 564 11.89 6.27 23.29
C LYS A 564 11.78 7.11 22.01
N LEU A 565 11.32 6.49 20.91
CA LEU A 565 11.10 7.21 19.65
C LEU A 565 10.02 8.28 19.77
N LYS A 566 8.88 7.96 20.39
CA LYS A 566 7.79 8.91 20.60
C LYS A 566 8.22 10.15 21.38
N ARG A 567 9.15 10.02 22.34
CA ARG A 567 9.73 11.18 23.04
C ARG A 567 10.54 12.09 22.12
N MET A 568 11.18 11.55 21.10
CA MET A 568 11.89 12.35 20.07
C MET A 568 10.90 12.95 19.06
N GLU A 569 9.84 12.25 18.72
CA GLU A 569 8.77 12.76 17.84
C GLU A 569 7.95 13.88 18.50
N ALA A 570 7.83 13.88 19.82
CA ALA A 570 7.20 14.97 20.57
C ALA A 570 8.01 16.27 20.57
N LYS A 571 9.28 16.25 20.17
CA LYS A 571 10.11 17.46 20.05
C LYS A 571 9.92 18.10 18.69
N SER A 572 9.08 19.13 18.60
CA SER A 572 8.82 19.88 17.38
C SER A 572 10.01 20.77 16.99
N ILE A 573 10.17 20.95 15.70
CA ILE A 573 11.08 21.94 15.10
C ILE A 573 10.21 23.13 14.69
N PRO A 574 10.53 24.35 15.14
CA PRO A 574 9.78 25.55 14.75
C PRO A 574 9.81 25.77 13.23
N ALA A 575 8.66 26.10 12.65
CA ALA A 575 8.54 26.31 11.20
C ALA A 575 9.43 27.45 10.66
N ASN A 576 9.77 28.43 11.50
CA ASN A 576 10.59 29.60 11.16
C ASN A 576 12.07 29.44 11.54
N ILE A 577 12.55 28.20 11.76
CA ILE A 577 13.94 27.95 12.14
C ILE A 577 14.88 28.35 10.98
N ASP A 578 15.91 29.14 11.31
CA ASP A 578 16.97 29.47 10.38
C ASP A 578 18.15 28.50 10.54
N TYR A 579 18.21 27.50 9.65
CA TYR A 579 19.29 26.52 9.63
C TYR A 579 20.66 27.10 9.31
N ASP A 580 20.75 28.29 8.66
CA ASP A 580 22.02 28.96 8.39
C ASP A 580 22.63 29.57 9.65
N ALA A 581 21.80 29.98 10.60
CA ALA A 581 22.23 30.51 11.88
C ALA A 581 22.77 29.43 12.85
N ILE A 582 22.58 28.16 12.53
CA ILE A 582 23.03 27.06 13.42
C ILE A 582 24.49 26.71 13.14
N ASN A 583 25.38 27.10 14.06
CA ASN A 583 26.79 26.76 13.97
C ASN A 583 27.04 25.29 14.27
N GLY A 584 27.91 24.66 13.48
CA GLY A 584 28.34 23.28 13.67
C GLY A 584 27.56 22.24 12.86
N LEU A 585 26.44 22.60 12.20
CA LEU A 585 25.80 21.72 11.24
C LEU A 585 26.70 21.47 10.02
N ALA A 586 26.80 20.20 9.59
CA ALA A 586 27.44 19.84 8.34
C ALA A 586 26.73 20.53 7.15
N THR A 587 27.48 20.91 6.11
CA THR A 587 26.93 21.62 4.94
C THR A 587 25.81 20.81 4.28
N GLU A 588 25.99 19.50 4.11
CA GLU A 588 24.97 18.61 3.54
C GLU A 588 23.73 18.56 4.43
N ALA A 589 23.89 18.37 5.75
CA ALA A 589 22.78 18.33 6.69
C ALA A 589 21.96 19.62 6.65
N ARG A 590 22.63 20.78 6.61
CA ARG A 590 21.98 22.10 6.49
C ARG A 590 21.16 22.21 5.22
N GLN A 591 21.71 21.83 4.08
CA GLN A 591 21.01 21.84 2.78
C GLN A 591 19.78 20.93 2.80
N ARG A 592 19.93 19.73 3.34
CA ARG A 592 18.83 18.74 3.46
C ARG A 592 17.71 19.22 4.40
N LEU A 593 18.07 19.74 5.56
CA LEU A 593 17.09 20.30 6.52
C LEU A 593 16.32 21.49 5.91
N LYS A 594 16.98 22.36 5.17
CA LYS A 594 16.32 23.48 4.46
C LYS A 594 15.36 23.01 3.38
N LEU A 595 15.73 21.96 2.63
CA LEU A 595 14.90 21.42 1.56
C LEU A 595 13.67 20.69 2.12
N ILE A 596 13.87 19.84 3.13
CA ILE A 596 12.84 18.94 3.65
C ILE A 596 11.97 19.61 4.70
N GLN A 597 12.51 20.57 5.47
CA GLN A 597 11.82 21.29 6.55
C GLN A 597 11.09 20.33 7.48
N PRO A 598 11.81 19.42 8.18
CA PRO A 598 11.19 18.46 9.08
C PRO A 598 10.44 19.14 10.22
N GLU A 599 9.30 18.60 10.60
CA GLU A 599 8.45 19.13 11.68
C GLU A 599 8.91 18.67 13.06
N THR A 600 9.67 17.56 13.15
CA THR A 600 10.15 17.00 14.42
C THR A 600 11.62 16.60 14.37
N ILE A 601 12.26 16.53 15.55
CA ILE A 601 13.63 16.04 15.69
C ILE A 601 13.78 14.59 15.18
N ALA A 602 12.78 13.75 15.42
CA ALA A 602 12.81 12.38 14.92
C ALA A 602 12.78 12.33 13.39
N GLN A 603 12.01 13.19 12.72
CA GLN A 603 12.05 13.31 11.27
C GLN A 603 13.43 13.79 10.78
N ALA A 604 13.99 14.82 11.39
CA ALA A 604 15.33 15.31 11.05
C ALA A 604 16.38 14.20 11.13
N SER A 605 16.30 13.31 12.13
CA SER A 605 17.23 12.19 12.30
C SER A 605 17.12 11.10 11.20
N ARG A 606 16.01 11.05 10.46
CA ARG A 606 15.77 10.09 9.37
C ARG A 606 16.14 10.61 7.99
N ILE A 607 16.45 11.89 7.88
CA ILE A 607 16.85 12.52 6.61
C ILE A 607 18.25 12.02 6.21
N SER A 608 18.38 11.53 4.98
CA SER A 608 19.68 11.14 4.44
C SER A 608 20.61 12.35 4.35
N GLY A 609 21.83 12.23 4.87
CA GLY A 609 22.80 13.32 4.96
C GLY A 609 22.75 14.10 6.28
N VAL A 610 21.83 13.78 7.20
CA VAL A 610 21.79 14.31 8.57
C VAL A 610 22.28 13.22 9.52
N ASN A 611 23.40 13.46 10.19
CA ASN A 611 24.03 12.50 11.10
C ASN A 611 23.61 12.75 12.59
N PRO A 612 23.89 11.81 13.52
CA PRO A 612 23.51 11.97 14.91
C PRO A 612 24.12 13.20 15.61
N ALA A 613 25.28 13.68 15.15
CA ALA A 613 25.90 14.90 15.70
C ALA A 613 25.11 16.15 15.26
N ASP A 614 24.67 16.19 13.99
CA ASP A 614 23.82 17.28 13.50
C ASP A 614 22.48 17.34 14.26
N VAL A 615 21.88 16.17 14.53
CA VAL A 615 20.64 16.08 15.33
C VAL A 615 20.85 16.61 16.74
N SER A 616 21.97 16.26 17.37
CA SER A 616 22.31 16.76 18.71
C SER A 616 22.50 18.29 18.74
N ILE A 617 23.18 18.85 17.74
CA ILE A 617 23.37 20.28 17.58
C ILE A 617 22.02 20.98 17.40
N LEU A 618 21.15 20.43 16.54
CA LEU A 618 19.80 20.95 16.30
C LEU A 618 18.96 20.95 17.59
N MET A 619 19.00 19.85 18.36
CA MET A 619 18.31 19.75 19.66
C MET A 619 18.77 20.83 20.63
N VAL A 620 20.09 20.98 20.80
CA VAL A 620 20.67 21.99 21.70
C VAL A 620 20.28 23.42 21.28
N TYR A 621 20.28 23.68 19.96
CA TYR A 621 19.89 24.98 19.42
C TYR A 621 18.43 25.33 19.75
N ILE A 622 17.52 24.37 19.56
CA ILE A 622 16.10 24.52 19.86
C ILE A 622 15.88 24.70 21.38
N GLU A 623 16.52 23.88 22.22
CA GLU A 623 16.39 23.94 23.68
C GLU A 623 16.96 25.25 24.27
N GLN A 624 17.96 25.85 23.64
CA GLN A 624 18.52 27.15 24.08
C GLN A 624 17.63 28.35 23.71
N GLY A 625 16.51 28.14 23.04
CA GLY A 625 15.60 29.22 22.64
C GLY A 625 16.22 30.26 21.69
N LYS A 626 17.33 29.91 21.01
CA LYS A 626 18.03 30.80 20.07
C LYS A 626 17.29 30.98 18.72
N ILE A 627 15.99 30.69 18.72
CA ILE A 627 15.14 30.99 17.57
C ILE A 627 15.00 32.50 17.53
N ALA A 628 15.58 33.11 16.49
CA ALA A 628 15.45 34.54 16.27
C ALA A 628 13.96 34.88 16.26
N LYS A 629 13.50 35.74 17.15
CA LYS A 629 12.20 36.38 17.03
C LYS A 629 12.25 37.13 15.70
N VAL A 630 11.51 36.63 14.71
CA VAL A 630 11.23 37.41 13.51
C VAL A 630 10.54 38.66 14.03
N GLN A 631 11.17 39.82 13.86
CA GLN A 631 10.53 41.10 14.09
C GLN A 631 9.29 41.15 13.17
N GLU A 632 8.14 41.42 13.80
CA GLU A 632 6.86 41.67 13.13
C GLU A 632 6.97 42.72 12.02
#